data_28829d5a7f025480b1a12c56be82c645
#
_entry.id   28829d5a7f025480b1a12c56be82c645
#
_cell.length_a   1.000
_cell.length_b   1.000
_cell.length_c   1.000
_cell.angle_alpha   90.00
_cell.angle_beta   90.00
_cell.angle_gamma   90.00
#
_symmetry.space_group_name_H-M   'P 1'
#
loop_
_entity.id
_entity.type
_entity.pdbx_description
1 polymer ?
#
loop_
_entity_poly.entity_id
_entity_poly.type
_entity_poly.pdbx_seq_one_letter_code
_entity_poly.pdbx_strand_id
1 'polypeptide(L)'
;MSKKLADKVALVTGGSAGIGLASAKALAEQGAKVYITGRRQEELDAAVRFIGPAARGIRADAAVLSDLDAVFATIAEESGRLDVLFANAGGGDMLPLSAITEAHVDRIFATNVRGVVFTVQKALPLLAD
;
A
#
# COMPACT_ATOMS: atom_id res chain seq x y z
N MET A 1 23.62 -2.21 16.34
CA MET A 1 22.26 -2.44 16.88
C MET A 1 21.48 -3.36 15.96
N SER A 2 20.85 -4.35 16.53
CA SER A 2 19.97 -5.20 15.76
C SER A 2 18.69 -4.46 15.38
N LYS A 3 18.21 -4.69 14.17
CA LYS A 3 16.96 -4.09 13.67
C LYS A 3 15.80 -5.02 13.99
N LYS A 4 14.72 -4.43 14.48
CA LYS A 4 13.55 -5.19 14.96
C LYS A 4 12.84 -5.98 13.87
N LEU A 5 12.92 -5.49 12.62
CA LEU A 5 12.19 -6.07 11.50
C LEU A 5 13.11 -6.68 10.44
N ALA A 6 14.35 -7.04 10.83
CA ALA A 6 15.27 -7.71 9.93
C ALA A 6 14.60 -8.96 9.34
N ASP A 7 14.74 -9.15 8.04
CA ASP A 7 14.15 -10.27 7.27
C ASP A 7 12.61 -10.30 7.22
N LYS A 8 11.95 -9.25 7.69
CA LYS A 8 10.50 -9.13 7.57
C LYS A 8 10.12 -8.45 6.25
N VAL A 9 8.95 -8.80 5.76
CA VAL A 9 8.39 -8.24 4.52
C VAL A 9 7.13 -7.47 4.85
N ALA A 10 7.09 -6.21 4.43
CA ALA A 10 5.98 -5.32 4.70
C ALA A 10 5.37 -4.79 3.40
N LEU A 11 4.06 -4.55 3.42
CA LEU A 11 3.35 -3.84 2.37
C LEU A 11 2.62 -2.65 2.98
N VAL A 12 2.82 -1.48 2.39
CA VAL A 12 2.07 -0.27 2.73
C VAL A 12 1.33 0.19 1.48
N THR A 13 0.02 0.04 1.44
CA THR A 13 -0.76 0.61 0.35
C THR A 13 -0.89 2.11 0.57
N GLY A 14 -0.83 2.89 -0.52
CA GLY A 14 -0.78 4.35 -0.39
C GLY A 14 0.51 4.84 0.26
N GLY A 15 1.62 4.16 0.01
CA GLY A 15 2.91 4.45 0.63
C GLY A 15 3.73 5.54 -0.05
N SER A 16 3.17 6.25 -1.04
CA SER A 16 3.91 7.26 -1.80
C SER A 16 3.83 8.67 -1.19
N ALA A 17 2.99 8.86 -0.19
CA ALA A 17 2.81 10.18 0.43
C ALA A 17 2.30 10.05 1.87
N GLY A 18 2.41 11.14 2.63
CA GLY A 18 1.80 11.29 3.94
C GLY A 18 2.16 10.23 4.96
N ILE A 19 1.17 9.76 5.69
CA ILE A 19 1.33 8.76 6.76
C ILE A 19 1.90 7.45 6.22
N GLY A 20 1.44 7.02 5.03
CA GLY A 20 1.94 5.81 4.40
C GLY A 20 3.42 5.87 4.08
N LEU A 21 3.89 6.98 3.54
CA LEU A 21 5.30 7.18 3.21
C LEU A 21 6.16 7.18 4.48
N ALA A 22 5.73 7.92 5.51
CA ALA A 22 6.45 7.98 6.78
C ALA A 22 6.51 6.60 7.43
N SER A 23 5.43 5.84 7.38
CA SER A 23 5.36 4.49 7.93
C SER A 23 6.28 3.54 7.18
N ALA A 24 6.28 3.61 5.85
CA ALA A 24 7.14 2.76 5.01
C ALA A 24 8.61 3.02 5.30
N LYS A 25 8.99 4.31 5.44
CA LYS A 25 10.36 4.66 5.78
C LYS A 25 10.75 4.12 7.17
N ALA A 26 9.88 4.24 8.15
CA ALA A 26 10.13 3.74 9.49
C ALA A 26 10.31 2.22 9.50
N LEU A 27 9.48 1.49 8.75
CA LEU A 27 9.62 0.03 8.62
C LEU A 27 10.94 -0.35 7.96
N ALA A 28 11.35 0.36 6.91
CA ALA A 28 12.63 0.12 6.23
C ALA A 28 13.82 0.40 7.16
N GLU A 29 13.74 1.44 7.96
CA GLU A 29 14.80 1.77 8.93
C GLU A 29 14.96 0.67 9.99
N GLN A 30 13.91 -0.07 10.28
CA GLN A 30 13.96 -1.22 11.19
C GLN A 30 14.35 -2.54 10.51
N GLY A 31 14.73 -2.49 9.25
CA GLY A 31 15.28 -3.64 8.53
C GLY A 31 14.31 -4.40 7.63
N ALA A 32 13.06 -4.00 7.55
CA ALA A 32 12.08 -4.65 6.68
C ALA A 32 12.34 -4.37 5.22
N LYS A 33 12.03 -5.35 4.36
CA LYS A 33 11.82 -5.09 2.94
C LYS A 33 10.41 -4.54 2.81
N VAL A 34 10.27 -3.38 2.17
CA VAL A 34 8.99 -2.67 2.13
C VAL A 34 8.49 -2.50 0.71
N TYR A 35 7.32 -3.07 0.44
CA TYR A 35 6.58 -2.82 -0.78
C TYR A 35 5.65 -1.64 -0.52
N ILE A 36 5.61 -0.71 -1.47
CA ILE A 36 4.67 0.41 -1.42
C ILE A 36 3.86 0.48 -2.70
N THR A 37 2.62 0.90 -2.60
CA THR A 37 1.78 1.16 -3.76
C THR A 37 1.41 2.63 -3.84
N GLY A 38 1.15 3.07 -5.06
CA GLY A 38 0.66 4.41 -5.34
C GLY A 38 0.08 4.44 -6.75
N ARG A 39 -0.83 5.35 -7.00
CA ARG A 39 -1.50 5.46 -8.30
C ARG A 39 -0.64 6.16 -9.35
N ARG A 40 0.25 7.06 -8.91
CA ARG A 40 1.08 7.90 -9.80
C ARG A 40 2.51 7.42 -9.78
N GLN A 41 3.00 7.02 -10.95
CA GLN A 41 4.36 6.45 -11.07
C GLN A 41 5.45 7.42 -10.59
N GLU A 42 5.35 8.71 -10.95
CA GLU A 42 6.37 9.69 -10.56
C GLU A 42 6.48 9.85 -9.05
N GLU A 43 5.35 9.95 -8.36
CA GLU A 43 5.32 10.06 -6.90
C GLU A 43 5.84 8.78 -6.25
N LEU A 44 5.47 7.64 -6.82
CA LEU A 44 5.92 6.33 -6.33
C LEU A 44 7.43 6.19 -6.45
N ASP A 45 8.01 6.57 -7.59
CA ASP A 45 9.45 6.53 -7.81
C ASP A 45 10.20 7.45 -6.84
N ALA A 46 9.66 8.65 -6.60
CA ALA A 46 10.24 9.58 -5.64
C ALA A 46 10.20 9.02 -4.22
N ALA A 47 9.11 8.35 -3.85
CA ALA A 47 8.96 7.71 -2.55
C ALA A 47 9.98 6.58 -2.37
N VAL A 48 10.18 5.75 -3.39
CA VAL A 48 11.18 4.67 -3.36
C VAL A 48 12.57 5.25 -3.13
N ARG A 49 12.92 6.32 -3.83
CA ARG A 49 14.22 6.99 -3.63
C ARG A 49 14.37 7.54 -2.22
N PHE A 50 13.30 8.10 -1.67
CA PHE A 50 13.30 8.66 -0.33
C PHE A 50 13.49 7.58 0.75
N ILE A 51 12.80 6.45 0.60
CA ILE A 51 12.90 5.33 1.55
C ILE A 51 14.25 4.63 1.43
N GLY A 52 14.70 4.38 0.21
CA GLY A 52 16.00 3.77 -0.06
C GLY A 52 15.92 2.33 -0.59
N PRO A 53 17.05 1.59 -0.53
CA PRO A 53 17.17 0.30 -1.20
C PRO A 53 16.21 -0.80 -0.72
N ALA A 54 15.66 -0.67 0.49
CA ALA A 54 14.71 -1.64 1.03
C ALA A 54 13.31 -1.51 0.42
N ALA A 55 13.05 -0.43 -0.33
CA ALA A 55 11.73 -0.16 -0.89
C ALA A 55 11.57 -0.70 -2.31
N ARG A 56 10.40 -1.25 -2.59
CA ARG A 56 9.97 -1.69 -3.90
C ARG A 56 8.59 -1.06 -4.19
N GLY A 57 8.51 -0.24 -5.21
CA GLY A 57 7.26 0.39 -5.61
C GLY A 57 6.51 -0.44 -6.64
N ILE A 58 5.21 -0.55 -6.48
CA ILE A 58 4.32 -1.20 -7.44
C ILE A 58 3.16 -0.24 -7.70
N ARG A 59 3.04 0.23 -8.93
CA ARG A 59 1.95 1.12 -9.29
C ARG A 59 0.63 0.34 -9.23
N ALA A 60 -0.30 0.83 -8.43
CA ALA A 60 -1.60 0.20 -8.26
C ALA A 60 -2.60 1.19 -7.67
N ASP A 61 -3.85 1.06 -8.08
CA ASP A 61 -4.99 1.73 -7.47
C ASP A 61 -5.68 0.73 -6.55
N ALA A 62 -5.74 1.02 -5.26
CA ALA A 62 -6.35 0.13 -4.27
C ALA A 62 -7.85 -0.09 -4.50
N ALA A 63 -8.51 0.77 -5.27
CA ALA A 63 -9.90 0.60 -5.65
C ALA A 63 -10.10 -0.39 -6.81
N VAL A 64 -9.02 -0.79 -7.48
CA VAL A 64 -9.05 -1.68 -8.65
C VAL A 64 -8.56 -3.06 -8.24
N LEU A 65 -9.46 -4.04 -8.18
CA LEU A 65 -9.15 -5.37 -7.67
C LEU A 65 -8.07 -6.09 -8.47
N SER A 66 -8.04 -5.93 -9.80
CA SER A 66 -6.99 -6.52 -10.62
C SER A 66 -5.61 -5.93 -10.34
N ASP A 67 -5.54 -4.65 -9.95
CA ASP A 67 -4.28 -4.04 -9.53
C ASP A 67 -3.80 -4.67 -8.22
N LEU A 68 -4.71 -4.92 -7.28
CA LEU A 68 -4.37 -5.60 -6.03
C LEU A 68 -3.88 -7.03 -6.29
N ASP A 69 -4.52 -7.76 -7.21
CA ASP A 69 -4.06 -9.09 -7.58
C ASP A 69 -2.62 -9.06 -8.09
N ALA A 70 -2.28 -8.08 -8.92
CA ALA A 70 -0.92 -7.94 -9.45
C ALA A 70 0.09 -7.61 -8.33
N VAL A 71 -0.30 -6.78 -7.36
CA VAL A 71 0.55 -6.46 -6.20
C VAL A 71 0.90 -7.72 -5.43
N PHE A 72 -0.09 -8.51 -5.06
CA PHE A 72 0.14 -9.72 -4.26
C PHE A 72 0.84 -10.82 -5.06
N ALA A 73 0.61 -10.92 -6.36
CA ALA A 73 1.36 -11.82 -7.22
C ALA A 73 2.85 -11.46 -7.25
N THR A 74 3.18 -10.17 -7.32
CA THR A 74 4.56 -9.70 -7.29
C THR A 74 5.23 -10.02 -5.96
N ILE A 75 4.54 -9.77 -4.83
CA ILE A 75 5.07 -10.08 -3.51
C ILE A 75 5.30 -11.57 -3.35
N ALA A 76 4.36 -12.39 -3.80
CA ALA A 76 4.48 -13.84 -3.75
C ALA A 76 5.70 -14.33 -4.54
N GLU A 77 5.90 -13.79 -5.74
CA GLU A 77 7.02 -14.17 -6.60
C GLU A 77 8.37 -13.72 -6.04
N GLU A 78 8.46 -12.47 -5.57
CA GLU A 78 9.72 -11.89 -5.11
C GLU A 78 10.10 -12.28 -3.68
N SER A 79 9.13 -12.40 -2.79
CA SER A 79 9.38 -12.60 -1.36
C SER A 79 8.73 -13.86 -0.78
N GLY A 80 7.65 -14.34 -1.38
CA GLY A 80 6.97 -15.57 -0.96
C GLY A 80 6.14 -15.47 0.32
N ARG A 81 6.17 -14.32 0.99
CA ARG A 81 5.46 -14.12 2.25
C ARG A 81 5.25 -12.65 2.53
N LEU A 82 4.38 -12.36 3.49
CA LEU A 82 4.13 -11.02 3.99
C LEU A 82 4.01 -11.10 5.51
N ASP A 83 4.73 -10.24 6.23
CA ASP A 83 4.71 -10.21 7.70
C ASP A 83 3.91 -9.03 8.23
N VAL A 84 3.92 -7.90 7.53
CA VAL A 84 3.26 -6.67 7.95
C VAL A 84 2.43 -6.13 6.80
N LEU A 85 1.17 -5.86 7.06
CA LEU A 85 0.29 -5.18 6.11
C LEU A 85 -0.25 -3.90 6.74
N PHE A 86 0.02 -2.78 6.09
CA PHE A 86 -0.62 -1.52 6.42
C PHE A 86 -1.54 -1.12 5.26
N ALA A 87 -2.82 -1.44 5.39
CA ALA A 87 -3.84 -1.10 4.41
C ALA A 87 -4.22 0.38 4.58
N ASN A 88 -3.32 1.26 4.13
CA ASN A 88 -3.39 2.71 4.34
C ASN A 88 -4.02 3.47 3.18
N ALA A 89 -4.06 2.89 1.98
CA ALA A 89 -4.59 3.60 0.82
C ALA A 89 -6.00 4.08 1.09
N GLY A 90 -6.19 5.35 0.87
CA GLY A 90 -7.48 6.00 1.09
C GLY A 90 -7.40 7.44 0.61
N GLY A 91 -8.48 8.14 0.78
CA GLY A 91 -8.56 9.53 0.39
C GLY A 91 -9.95 9.91 -0.01
N GLY A 92 -10.09 11.11 -0.52
CA GLY A 92 -11.36 11.61 -0.99
C GLY A 92 -11.30 13.09 -1.26
N ASP A 93 -12.29 13.55 -1.97
CA ASP A 93 -12.48 14.97 -2.26
C ASP A 93 -13.41 15.57 -1.24
N MET A 94 -13.08 16.76 -0.78
CA MET A 94 -14.00 17.51 0.09
C MET A 94 -14.99 18.27 -0.80
N LEU A 95 -16.25 17.84 -0.73
CA LEU A 95 -17.33 18.50 -1.44
C LEU A 95 -18.43 18.89 -0.46
N PRO A 96 -19.09 20.04 -0.68
CA PRO A 96 -20.28 20.33 0.10
C PRO A 96 -21.36 19.28 -0.21
N LEU A 97 -22.20 18.99 0.75
CA LEU A 97 -23.24 17.97 0.62
C LEU A 97 -24.08 18.14 -0.66
N SER A 98 -24.40 19.40 -0.99
CA SER A 98 -25.19 19.74 -2.17
C SER A 98 -24.51 19.41 -3.50
N ALA A 99 -23.20 19.22 -3.51
CA ALA A 99 -22.42 18.91 -4.72
C ALA A 99 -22.05 17.42 -4.84
N ILE A 100 -22.39 16.61 -3.86
CA ILE A 100 -22.07 15.18 -3.87
C ILE A 100 -22.94 14.46 -4.91
N THR A 101 -22.28 13.64 -5.72
CA THR A 101 -22.93 12.81 -6.73
C THR A 101 -22.82 11.33 -6.33
N GLU A 102 -23.64 10.50 -6.98
CA GLU A 102 -23.55 9.04 -6.80
C GLU A 102 -22.14 8.53 -7.15
N ALA A 103 -21.57 9.03 -8.24
CA ALA A 103 -20.21 8.65 -8.66
C ALA A 103 -19.17 9.03 -7.59
N HIS A 104 -19.35 10.18 -6.94
CA HIS A 104 -18.45 10.58 -5.84
C HIS A 104 -18.53 9.60 -4.68
N VAL A 105 -19.75 9.23 -4.26
CA VAL A 105 -19.96 8.25 -3.19
C VAL A 105 -19.30 6.92 -3.56
N ASP A 106 -19.53 6.43 -4.77
CA ASP A 106 -18.97 5.16 -5.23
C ASP A 106 -17.45 5.15 -5.20
N ARG A 107 -16.81 6.26 -5.63
CA ARG A 107 -15.34 6.36 -5.60
C ARG A 107 -14.79 6.33 -4.18
N ILE A 108 -15.42 7.07 -3.27
CA ILE A 108 -14.98 7.12 -1.87
C ILE A 108 -15.09 5.75 -1.22
N PHE A 109 -16.21 5.07 -1.39
CA PHE A 109 -16.41 3.73 -0.85
C PHE A 109 -15.50 2.70 -1.52
N ALA A 110 -15.27 2.83 -2.83
CA ALA A 110 -14.38 1.91 -3.55
C ALA A 110 -12.96 1.93 -3.00
N THR A 111 -12.44 3.11 -2.70
CA THR A 111 -11.07 3.25 -2.16
C THR A 111 -11.01 2.95 -0.67
N ASN A 112 -11.90 3.54 0.11
CA ASN A 112 -11.77 3.55 1.57
C ASN A 112 -12.45 2.36 2.26
N VAL A 113 -13.35 1.66 1.58
CA VAL A 113 -14.05 0.50 2.14
C VAL A 113 -13.75 -0.76 1.34
N ARG A 114 -14.21 -0.83 0.10
CA ARG A 114 -14.01 -2.03 -0.75
C ARG A 114 -12.53 -2.34 -0.94
N GLY A 115 -11.73 -1.33 -1.25
CA GLY A 115 -10.28 -1.50 -1.44
C GLY A 115 -9.57 -2.03 -0.21
N VAL A 116 -9.94 -1.54 0.98
CA VAL A 116 -9.36 -2.01 2.24
C VAL A 116 -9.73 -3.47 2.50
N VAL A 117 -11.01 -3.82 2.36
CA VAL A 117 -11.49 -5.19 2.56
C VAL A 117 -10.73 -6.17 1.67
N PHE A 118 -10.63 -5.88 0.37
CA PHE A 118 -10.00 -6.80 -0.56
C PHE A 118 -8.48 -6.78 -0.49
N THR A 119 -7.87 -5.67 -0.06
CA THR A 119 -6.44 -5.65 0.23
C THR A 119 -6.12 -6.65 1.33
N VAL A 120 -6.87 -6.62 2.43
CA VAL A 120 -6.66 -7.56 3.54
C VAL A 120 -6.97 -8.99 3.11
N GLN A 121 -8.09 -9.21 2.43
CA GLN A 121 -8.47 -10.56 1.97
C GLN A 121 -7.40 -11.18 1.08
N LYS A 122 -6.90 -10.42 0.11
CA LYS A 122 -5.90 -10.92 -0.84
C LYS A 122 -4.52 -11.13 -0.20
N ALA A 123 -4.25 -10.46 0.91
CA ALA A 123 -3.02 -10.64 1.66
C ALA A 123 -2.99 -11.93 2.47
N LEU A 124 -4.17 -12.46 2.87
CA LEU A 124 -4.26 -13.60 3.78
C LEU A 124 -3.38 -14.79 3.39
N PRO A 125 -3.35 -15.24 2.11
CA PRO A 125 -2.50 -16.38 1.75
C PRO A 125 -1.00 -16.16 1.96
N LEU A 126 -0.55 -14.91 2.03
CA LEU A 126 0.87 -14.56 2.19
C LEU A 126 1.22 -14.19 3.62
N LEU A 127 0.23 -13.86 4.45
CA LEU A 127 0.49 -13.49 5.84
C LEU A 127 1.04 -14.69 6.61
N ALA A 128 2.16 -14.47 7.27
CA ALA A 128 2.82 -15.52 8.04
C ALA A 128 2.01 -15.86 9.30
N ASP A 129 1.99 -17.11 9.66
CA ASP A 129 1.41 -17.57 10.91
C ASP A 129 2.24 -17.13 12.12
#